data_357766336594f77497eacbdc4d927a45
#
_entry.id   357766336594f77497eacbdc4d927a45
#
_cell.length_a   1.000
_cell.length_b   1.000
_cell.length_c   1.000
_cell.angle_alpha   90.00
_cell.angle_beta   90.00
_cell.angle_gamma   90.00
#
_symmetry.space_group_name_H-M   'P 1'
#
loop_
_entity.id
_entity.type
_entity.pdbx_description
1 polymer ?
#
loop_
_entity_poly.entity_id
_entity_poly.type
_entity_poly.pdbx_seq_one_letter_code
_entity_poly.pdbx_strand_id
1 'polypeptide(L)'
;EGGNAGRNGSSFLALPDLSLLSTYYKPAERLLVLSCATSAATAQIARLAILVHADYPEFWPETIRALVVHSARWTPAMLAHLRGSSGKRARENLARRYGFGAPDLDRARRSANDALTLIVQSSIHPFADGKMNEMHLHDLPWPKEVLEELGQTPVRLRVTLSYFVEPNPGRRGWKRRHRYASHGLRFDVKAPTESTVEFRKRLNQRALDEDEGRPTTGDSEGWFLGEQARNKGSIHSDVWTGTAADLAERGVVGVYPVSGWWKDQPKRDRSALGARYALVVSIETEAEGIDVWTPVAVQIGVPIEVS
;
A
#
# COMPACT_ATOMS: atom_id res chain seq x y z
N GLU A 1 5.86 -14.96 -6.03
CA GLU A 1 5.61 -15.40 -7.41
C GLU A 1 5.39 -16.90 -7.46
N GLY A 2 4.36 -17.33 -8.17
CA GLY A 2 3.95 -18.73 -8.18
C GLY A 2 4.42 -19.53 -9.40
N GLY A 3 5.21 -18.95 -10.26
CA GLY A 3 5.63 -19.63 -11.47
C GLY A 3 7.13 -19.51 -11.71
N ASN A 4 7.82 -20.62 -11.55
CA ASN A 4 9.24 -20.73 -11.82
C ASN A 4 9.44 -21.60 -13.07
N ALA A 5 9.58 -20.94 -14.21
CA ALA A 5 9.76 -21.65 -15.47
C ALA A 5 10.85 -21.00 -16.32
N GLY A 6 11.80 -21.80 -16.76
CA GLY A 6 12.74 -21.44 -17.81
C GLY A 6 12.11 -21.62 -19.19
N ARG A 7 12.45 -20.76 -20.14
CA ARG A 7 12.02 -20.86 -21.53
C ARG A 7 13.13 -21.40 -22.40
N ASN A 8 12.89 -22.48 -23.08
CA ASN A 8 13.85 -23.09 -24.03
C ASN A 8 13.56 -22.79 -25.53
N GLY A 9 12.72 -21.78 -25.80
CA GLY A 9 12.30 -21.40 -27.15
C GLY A 9 10.97 -22.00 -27.60
N SER A 10 10.63 -23.23 -27.20
CA SER A 10 9.42 -23.96 -27.62
C SER A 10 8.54 -24.40 -26.45
N SER A 11 9.09 -24.48 -25.24
CA SER A 11 8.36 -24.92 -24.05
C SER A 11 8.85 -24.22 -22.79
N PHE A 12 8.10 -24.39 -21.69
CA PHE A 12 8.51 -23.94 -20.36
C PHE A 12 8.98 -25.15 -19.55
N LEU A 13 10.10 -24.98 -18.86
CA LEU A 13 10.67 -25.97 -17.95
C LEU A 13 10.56 -25.46 -16.53
N ALA A 14 10.03 -26.27 -15.61
CA ALA A 14 10.14 -26.01 -14.18
C ALA A 14 11.61 -26.18 -13.77
N LEU A 15 12.14 -25.18 -13.08
CA LEU A 15 13.51 -25.21 -12.58
C LEU A 15 13.51 -25.70 -11.12
N PRO A 16 14.17 -26.81 -10.78
CA PRO A 16 14.21 -27.35 -9.44
C PRO A 16 14.65 -26.34 -8.39
N ASP A 17 15.71 -25.59 -8.66
CA ASP A 17 16.28 -24.60 -7.73
C ASP A 17 15.35 -23.40 -7.44
N LEU A 18 14.32 -23.22 -8.28
CA LEU A 18 13.30 -22.18 -8.11
C LEU A 18 11.93 -22.74 -7.69
N SER A 19 11.89 -24.02 -7.29
CA SER A 19 10.65 -24.69 -6.89
C SER A 19 10.65 -25.02 -5.40
N LEU A 20 9.47 -25.06 -4.81
CA LEU A 20 9.32 -25.56 -3.44
C LEU A 20 9.33 -27.07 -3.40
N LEU A 21 9.94 -27.63 -2.39
CA LEU A 21 9.85 -29.06 -2.10
C LEU A 21 8.57 -29.32 -1.29
N SER A 22 7.74 -30.22 -1.77
CA SER A 22 6.47 -30.60 -1.15
C SER A 22 6.35 -32.12 -1.07
N THR A 23 5.42 -32.62 -0.30
CA THR A 23 5.10 -34.05 -0.22
C THR A 23 4.40 -34.52 -1.48
N TYR A 24 4.71 -35.75 -1.90
CA TYR A 24 4.03 -36.39 -3.02
C TYR A 24 2.80 -37.15 -2.54
N TYR A 25 1.73 -37.19 -3.32
CA TYR A 25 0.47 -37.84 -2.94
C TYR A 25 0.52 -39.37 -2.91
N LYS A 26 1.58 -39.96 -3.48
CA LYS A 26 1.85 -41.40 -3.45
C LYS A 26 3.20 -41.66 -2.76
N PRO A 27 3.26 -41.72 -1.45
CA PRO A 27 4.51 -41.82 -0.71
C PRO A 27 5.30 -43.12 -1.00
N ALA A 28 4.60 -44.20 -1.45
CA ALA A 28 5.25 -45.43 -1.87
C ALA A 28 6.07 -45.29 -3.17
N GLU A 29 5.74 -44.35 -4.06
CA GLU A 29 6.50 -44.09 -5.29
C GLU A 29 7.64 -43.11 -5.06
N ARG A 30 7.40 -42.05 -4.29
CA ARG A 30 8.38 -41.05 -3.87
C ARG A 30 7.82 -40.22 -2.71
N LEU A 31 8.70 -39.77 -1.83
CA LEU A 31 8.31 -38.96 -0.68
C LEU A 31 8.02 -37.51 -1.03
N LEU A 32 8.82 -36.94 -1.93
CA LEU A 32 8.84 -35.52 -2.21
C LEU A 32 8.68 -35.23 -3.70
N VAL A 33 8.15 -34.04 -4.00
CA VAL A 33 7.96 -33.54 -5.36
C VAL A 33 8.23 -32.04 -5.39
N LEU A 34 8.73 -31.57 -6.52
CA LEU A 34 8.86 -30.14 -6.78
C LEU A 34 7.50 -29.51 -7.08
N SER A 35 7.19 -28.42 -6.41
CA SER A 35 5.96 -27.66 -6.59
C SER A 35 6.28 -26.23 -6.99
N CYS A 36 5.75 -25.80 -8.12
CA CYS A 36 5.81 -24.43 -8.59
C CYS A 36 4.42 -24.04 -9.12
N ALA A 37 3.86 -23.01 -8.60
CA ALA A 37 2.62 -22.37 -9.08
C ALA A 37 2.22 -21.25 -8.13
N THR A 38 1.17 -20.51 -8.46
CA THR A 38 0.61 -19.47 -7.60
C THR A 38 0.18 -19.98 -6.23
N SER A 39 -0.22 -21.28 -6.13
CA SER A 39 -0.52 -21.92 -4.85
C SER A 39 0.70 -21.99 -3.92
N ALA A 40 1.88 -22.30 -4.48
CA ALA A 40 3.13 -22.30 -3.72
C ALA A 40 3.49 -20.90 -3.22
N ALA A 41 3.34 -19.87 -4.04
CA ALA A 41 3.53 -18.47 -3.65
C ALA A 41 2.54 -18.05 -2.56
N THR A 42 1.27 -18.46 -2.69
CA THR A 42 0.24 -18.19 -1.66
C THR A 42 0.62 -18.80 -0.31
N ALA A 43 1.10 -20.05 -0.30
CA ALA A 43 1.55 -20.70 0.94
C ALA A 43 2.76 -19.98 1.57
N GLN A 44 3.70 -19.50 0.77
CA GLN A 44 4.83 -18.70 1.26
C GLN A 44 4.39 -17.36 1.85
N ILE A 45 3.47 -16.67 1.21
CA ILE A 45 2.92 -15.40 1.73
C ILE A 45 2.11 -15.64 3.01
N ALA A 46 1.32 -16.72 3.07
CA ALA A 46 0.60 -17.09 4.29
C ALA A 46 1.57 -17.37 5.44
N ARG A 47 2.67 -18.11 5.18
CA ARG A 47 3.74 -18.32 6.18
C ARG A 47 4.36 -17.00 6.62
N LEU A 48 4.69 -16.10 5.71
CA LEU A 48 5.25 -14.79 6.04
C LEU A 48 4.28 -13.98 6.92
N ALA A 49 3.01 -13.95 6.54
CA ALA A 49 1.97 -13.23 7.26
C ALA A 49 1.78 -13.77 8.70
N ILE A 50 1.77 -15.11 8.87
CA ILE A 50 1.61 -15.71 10.21
C ILE A 50 2.84 -15.48 11.09
N LEU A 51 4.05 -15.45 10.54
CA LEU A 51 5.26 -15.14 11.29
C LEU A 51 5.26 -13.68 11.77
N VAL A 52 4.84 -12.73 10.92
CA VAL A 52 4.66 -11.32 11.34
C VAL A 52 3.58 -11.22 12.41
N HIS A 53 2.46 -11.93 12.24
CA HIS A 53 1.38 -11.90 13.24
C HIS A 53 1.79 -12.59 14.58
N ALA A 54 2.63 -13.60 14.53
CA ALA A 54 3.15 -14.23 15.76
C ALA A 54 4.04 -13.30 16.57
N ASP A 55 4.81 -12.43 15.89
CA ASP A 55 5.63 -11.42 16.56
C ASP A 55 4.80 -10.23 17.08
N TYR A 56 3.68 -9.91 16.41
CA TYR A 56 2.80 -8.76 16.70
C TYR A 56 1.33 -9.19 16.70
N PRO A 57 0.88 -9.93 17.72
CA PRO A 57 -0.47 -10.50 17.78
C PRO A 57 -1.58 -9.44 17.88
N GLU A 58 -1.25 -8.23 18.31
CA GLU A 58 -2.17 -7.08 18.40
C GLU A 58 -2.47 -6.42 17.03
N PHE A 59 -1.69 -6.74 15.99
CA PHE A 59 -1.90 -6.13 14.69
C PHE A 59 -3.10 -6.73 13.96
N TRP A 60 -3.91 -5.85 13.40
CA TRP A 60 -5.06 -6.23 12.59
C TRP A 60 -4.64 -6.91 11.28
N PRO A 61 -5.52 -7.73 10.68
CA PRO A 61 -5.25 -8.34 9.37
C PRO A 61 -4.88 -7.32 8.28
N GLU A 62 -5.47 -6.11 8.35
CA GLU A 62 -5.15 -4.99 7.48
C GLU A 62 -3.69 -4.57 7.63
N THR A 63 -3.17 -4.55 8.85
CA THR A 63 -1.79 -4.17 9.18
C THR A 63 -0.80 -5.25 8.73
N ILE A 64 -1.09 -6.51 9.02
CA ILE A 64 -0.26 -7.63 8.56
C ILE A 64 -0.12 -7.59 7.04
N ARG A 65 -1.23 -7.42 6.31
CA ARG A 65 -1.23 -7.28 4.86
C ARG A 65 -0.44 -6.06 4.38
N ALA A 66 -0.58 -4.94 5.09
CA ALA A 66 0.17 -3.72 4.79
C ALA A 66 1.67 -3.95 4.96
N LEU A 67 2.13 -4.55 6.05
CA LEU A 67 3.55 -4.83 6.32
C LEU A 67 4.16 -5.77 5.30
N VAL A 68 3.45 -6.83 4.90
CA VAL A 68 3.89 -7.74 3.84
C VAL A 68 4.14 -6.98 2.54
N VAL A 69 3.20 -6.12 2.13
CA VAL A 69 3.34 -5.33 0.90
C VAL A 69 4.36 -4.21 1.06
N HIS A 70 4.41 -3.58 2.21
CA HIS A 70 5.37 -2.50 2.52
C HIS A 70 6.83 -2.99 2.48
N SER A 71 7.07 -4.24 2.90
CA SER A 71 8.38 -4.88 2.83
C SER A 71 8.84 -5.21 1.41
N ALA A 72 7.91 -5.31 0.47
CA ALA A 72 8.19 -5.78 -0.88
C ALA A 72 9.05 -4.79 -1.68
N ARG A 73 9.95 -5.34 -2.50
CA ARG A 73 10.81 -4.57 -3.41
C ARG A 73 10.86 -5.26 -4.77
N TRP A 74 10.90 -4.46 -5.83
CA TRP A 74 11.21 -5.00 -7.15
C TRP A 74 12.69 -5.34 -7.23
N THR A 75 12.99 -6.57 -7.61
CA THR A 75 14.36 -7.03 -7.81
C THR A 75 14.97 -6.38 -9.05
N PRO A 76 16.31 -6.34 -9.18
CA PRO A 76 16.96 -5.85 -10.40
C PRO A 76 16.48 -6.53 -11.68
N ALA A 77 16.17 -7.84 -11.62
CA ALA A 77 15.61 -8.58 -12.75
C ALA A 77 14.20 -8.11 -13.13
N MET A 78 13.33 -7.80 -12.15
CA MET A 78 12.01 -7.21 -12.39
C MET A 78 12.15 -5.80 -13.00
N LEU A 79 13.03 -4.98 -12.43
CA LEU A 79 13.27 -3.60 -12.90
C LEU A 79 13.93 -3.57 -14.30
N ALA A 80 14.61 -4.64 -14.71
CA ALA A 80 15.18 -4.76 -16.06
C ALA A 80 14.10 -4.62 -17.16
N HIS A 81 12.85 -4.94 -16.86
CA HIS A 81 11.72 -4.72 -17.77
C HIS A 81 11.38 -3.25 -18.02
N LEU A 82 11.89 -2.32 -17.20
CA LEU A 82 11.78 -0.87 -17.43
C LEU A 82 12.88 -0.31 -18.33
N ARG A 83 13.93 -1.11 -18.65
CA ARG A 83 15.03 -0.65 -19.50
C ARG A 83 14.49 -0.26 -20.89
N GLY A 84 14.73 0.99 -21.26
CA GLY A 84 14.26 1.56 -22.52
C GLY A 84 12.84 2.15 -22.49
N SER A 85 12.11 2.05 -21.37
CA SER A 85 10.78 2.66 -21.22
C SER A 85 10.49 2.99 -19.76
N SER A 86 10.78 4.21 -19.34
CA SER A 86 10.58 4.69 -17.95
C SER A 86 9.21 5.35 -17.70
N GLY A 87 8.32 5.41 -18.70
CA GLY A 87 7.03 6.08 -18.61
C GLY A 87 6.03 5.40 -17.66
N LYS A 88 4.98 6.12 -17.28
CA LYS A 88 3.89 5.65 -16.38
C LYS A 88 3.32 4.30 -16.81
N ARG A 89 3.10 4.07 -18.10
CA ARG A 89 2.57 2.79 -18.63
C ARG A 89 3.51 1.62 -18.40
N ALA A 90 4.84 1.83 -18.48
CA ALA A 90 5.82 0.78 -18.22
C ALA A 90 5.80 0.39 -16.73
N ARG A 91 5.71 1.36 -15.82
CA ARG A 91 5.60 1.13 -14.38
C ARG A 91 4.28 0.45 -14.00
N GLU A 92 3.17 0.83 -14.62
CA GLU A 92 1.89 0.14 -14.46
C GLU A 92 1.97 -1.32 -14.94
N ASN A 93 2.63 -1.59 -16.06
CA ASN A 93 2.86 -2.95 -16.54
C ASN A 93 3.76 -3.76 -15.61
N LEU A 94 4.77 -3.13 -14.99
CA LEU A 94 5.58 -3.75 -13.95
C LEU A 94 4.71 -4.19 -12.77
N ALA A 95 3.88 -3.28 -12.25
CA ALA A 95 2.96 -3.59 -11.15
C ALA A 95 1.94 -4.66 -11.53
N ARG A 96 1.45 -4.71 -12.77
CA ARG A 96 0.54 -5.76 -13.24
C ARG A 96 1.21 -7.14 -13.32
N ARG A 97 2.52 -7.21 -13.58
CA ARG A 97 3.27 -8.47 -13.70
C ARG A 97 3.73 -8.99 -12.35
N TYR A 98 4.24 -8.11 -11.49
CA TYR A 98 4.99 -8.46 -10.29
C TYR A 98 4.36 -7.91 -9.00
N GLY A 99 3.17 -7.29 -9.08
CA GLY A 99 2.58 -6.61 -7.94
C GLY A 99 3.53 -5.55 -7.40
N PHE A 100 3.72 -5.55 -6.09
CA PHE A 100 4.64 -4.61 -5.41
C PHE A 100 6.07 -5.18 -5.27
N GLY A 101 6.36 -6.32 -5.91
CA GLY A 101 7.67 -6.99 -5.89
C GLY A 101 7.74 -8.19 -4.94
N ALA A 102 8.95 -8.57 -4.56
CA ALA A 102 9.20 -9.67 -3.64
C ALA A 102 9.13 -9.17 -2.19
N PRO A 103 8.26 -9.73 -1.34
CA PRO A 103 8.21 -9.41 0.08
C PRO A 103 9.42 -10.00 0.81
N ASP A 104 9.77 -9.37 1.93
CA ASP A 104 10.91 -9.75 2.76
C ASP A 104 10.46 -9.83 4.22
N LEU A 105 10.70 -10.98 4.87
CA LEU A 105 10.25 -11.22 6.24
C LEU A 105 10.97 -10.32 7.26
N ASP A 106 12.30 -10.21 7.13
CA ASP A 106 13.08 -9.43 8.10
C ASP A 106 12.77 -7.95 8.01
N ARG A 107 12.51 -7.47 6.79
CA ARG A 107 12.06 -6.09 6.58
C ARG A 107 10.65 -5.86 7.12
N ALA A 108 9.72 -6.80 6.90
CA ALA A 108 8.37 -6.70 7.46
C ALA A 108 8.38 -6.65 8.99
N ARG A 109 9.23 -7.46 9.63
CA ARG A 109 9.42 -7.47 11.09
C ARG A 109 10.08 -6.20 11.61
N ARG A 110 11.17 -5.76 10.95
CA ARG A 110 11.88 -4.52 11.34
C ARG A 110 11.02 -3.29 11.19
N SER A 111 10.23 -3.19 10.14
CA SER A 111 9.33 -2.03 9.94
C SER A 111 8.38 -1.81 11.11
N ALA A 112 8.00 -2.86 11.82
CA ALA A 112 7.13 -2.74 12.99
C ALA A 112 7.84 -2.20 14.24
N ASN A 113 9.16 -2.33 14.31
CA ASN A 113 9.99 -1.85 15.43
C ASN A 113 10.91 -0.68 15.04
N ASP A 114 10.87 -0.27 13.79
CA ASP A 114 11.72 0.82 13.28
C ASP A 114 11.04 2.17 13.53
N ALA A 115 11.73 3.06 14.23
CA ALA A 115 11.25 4.40 14.51
C ALA A 115 11.02 5.26 13.27
N LEU A 116 11.62 4.91 12.13
CA LEU A 116 11.37 5.55 10.84
C LEU A 116 10.10 5.02 10.15
N THR A 117 9.33 4.18 10.83
CA THR A 117 8.09 3.60 10.31
C THR A 117 6.91 4.01 11.20
N LEU A 118 5.97 4.75 10.63
CA LEU A 118 4.67 5.03 11.23
C LEU A 118 3.71 3.88 10.87
N ILE A 119 3.08 3.27 11.87
CA ILE A 119 2.01 2.29 11.69
C ILE A 119 0.75 2.81 12.37
N VAL A 120 -0.30 2.97 11.59
CA VAL A 120 -1.62 3.39 12.08
C VAL A 120 -2.63 2.27 11.84
N GLN A 121 -3.40 1.93 12.86
CA GLN A 121 -4.60 1.10 12.80
C GLN A 121 -5.78 1.97 13.20
N SER A 122 -6.71 2.19 12.30
CA SER A 122 -7.86 3.07 12.57
C SER A 122 -9.12 2.62 11.82
N SER A 123 -10.25 3.13 12.26
CA SER A 123 -11.54 2.93 11.62
C SER A 123 -12.12 4.27 11.21
N ILE A 124 -12.48 4.40 9.95
CA ILE A 124 -13.07 5.60 9.36
C ILE A 124 -14.55 5.31 9.04
N HIS A 125 -15.44 6.27 9.26
CA HIS A 125 -16.83 6.20 8.81
C HIS A 125 -16.94 6.89 7.44
N PRO A 126 -16.84 6.12 6.35
CA PRO A 126 -16.66 6.69 5.02
C PRO A 126 -17.87 7.48 4.54
N PHE A 127 -19.07 7.15 5.03
CA PHE A 127 -20.32 7.75 4.57
C PHE A 127 -21.27 8.05 5.74
N ALA A 128 -22.02 9.15 5.58
CA ALA A 128 -23.19 9.48 6.40
C ALA A 128 -24.25 10.11 5.48
N ASP A 129 -25.51 9.73 5.63
CA ASP A 129 -26.65 10.24 4.86
C ASP A 129 -26.43 10.25 3.32
N GLY A 130 -25.74 9.22 2.82
CA GLY A 130 -25.43 9.09 1.38
C GLY A 130 -24.38 10.06 0.86
N LYS A 131 -23.62 10.71 1.75
CA LYS A 131 -22.51 11.61 1.43
C LYS A 131 -21.19 11.05 1.96
N MET A 132 -20.08 11.56 1.45
CA MET A 132 -18.76 11.36 2.07
C MET A 132 -18.77 12.02 3.44
N ASN A 133 -18.16 11.36 4.42
CA ASN A 133 -18.24 11.79 5.82
C ASN A 133 -16.86 12.16 6.39
N GLU A 134 -16.04 11.20 6.70
CA GLU A 134 -14.77 11.41 7.40
C GLU A 134 -13.56 11.35 6.46
N MET A 135 -12.53 12.10 6.82
CA MET A 135 -11.16 11.90 6.37
C MET A 135 -10.24 11.95 7.59
N HIS A 136 -9.17 11.17 7.57
CA HIS A 136 -8.16 11.18 8.61
C HIS A 136 -6.89 11.83 8.10
N LEU A 137 -6.31 12.72 8.90
CA LEU A 137 -5.00 13.31 8.66
C LEU A 137 -4.05 12.75 9.70
N HIS A 138 -2.93 12.24 9.26
CA HIS A 138 -1.88 11.67 10.10
C HIS A 138 -0.63 12.51 9.96
N ASP A 139 -0.21 13.11 11.06
CA ASP A 139 1.07 13.78 11.11
C ASP A 139 2.20 12.76 11.01
N LEU A 140 3.17 13.04 10.17
CA LEU A 140 4.33 12.20 10.01
C LEU A 140 5.33 12.51 11.12
N PRO A 141 5.81 11.50 11.85
CA PRO A 141 6.60 11.69 13.07
C PRO A 141 8.08 12.02 12.78
N TRP A 142 8.37 12.60 11.62
CA TRP A 142 9.74 12.91 11.29
C TRP A 142 10.19 14.24 11.90
N PRO A 143 11.39 14.28 12.48
CA PRO A 143 11.96 15.53 12.97
C PRO A 143 12.25 16.44 11.79
N LYS A 144 11.46 17.50 11.68
CA LYS A 144 11.54 18.46 10.57
C LYS A 144 12.95 19.05 10.49
N GLU A 145 13.53 19.38 11.64
CA GLU A 145 14.87 19.98 11.75
C GLU A 145 15.96 19.07 11.17
N VAL A 146 15.90 17.78 11.46
CA VAL A 146 16.86 16.80 10.92
C VAL A 146 16.73 16.66 9.40
N LEU A 147 15.50 16.66 8.88
CA LEU A 147 15.29 16.61 7.44
C LEU A 147 15.71 17.89 6.74
N GLU A 148 15.55 19.05 7.37
CA GLU A 148 16.03 20.32 6.87
C GLU A 148 17.57 20.38 6.84
N GLU A 149 18.25 19.86 7.86
CA GLU A 149 19.72 19.73 7.89
C GLU A 149 20.25 18.80 6.80
N LEU A 150 19.52 17.75 6.48
CA LEU A 150 19.83 16.85 5.36
C LEU A 150 19.68 17.52 3.98
N GLY A 151 18.93 18.59 3.89
CA GLY A 151 18.78 19.46 2.72
C GLY A 151 18.47 18.71 1.43
N GLN A 152 19.45 18.70 0.49
CA GLN A 152 19.31 18.09 -0.83
C GLN A 152 19.56 16.56 -0.85
N THR A 153 19.79 15.94 0.31
CA THR A 153 19.99 14.47 0.36
C THR A 153 18.79 13.73 -0.20
N PRO A 154 18.99 12.79 -1.13
CA PRO A 154 17.89 11.99 -1.67
C PRO A 154 17.26 11.11 -0.59
N VAL A 155 15.93 11.16 -0.49
CA VAL A 155 15.13 10.34 0.41
C VAL A 155 13.98 9.68 -0.34
N ARG A 156 13.51 8.58 0.20
CA ARG A 156 12.32 7.87 -0.30
C ARG A 156 11.28 7.80 0.80
N LEU A 157 10.07 8.19 0.47
CA LEU A 157 8.89 8.00 1.31
C LEU A 157 8.08 6.86 0.72
N ARG A 158 7.91 5.78 1.48
CA ARG A 158 7.01 4.69 1.11
C ARG A 158 5.72 4.80 1.91
N VAL A 159 4.60 4.74 1.22
CA VAL A 159 3.28 4.75 1.84
C VAL A 159 2.52 3.51 1.40
N THR A 160 1.94 2.79 2.36
CA THR A 160 1.10 1.61 2.09
C THR A 160 -0.19 1.71 2.90
N LEU A 161 -1.33 1.79 2.20
CA LEU A 161 -2.67 1.79 2.76
C LEU A 161 -3.34 0.45 2.47
N SER A 162 -3.86 -0.23 3.48
CA SER A 162 -4.52 -1.52 3.38
C SER A 162 -5.86 -1.50 4.09
N TYR A 163 -6.91 -1.97 3.41
CA TYR A 163 -8.26 -2.11 3.96
C TYR A 163 -8.99 -3.25 3.26
N PHE A 164 -9.99 -3.84 3.89
CA PHE A 164 -10.84 -4.85 3.26
C PHE A 164 -12.17 -4.25 2.86
N VAL A 165 -12.76 -4.78 1.80
CA VAL A 165 -14.06 -4.35 1.29
C VAL A 165 -15.08 -5.47 1.42
N GLU A 166 -16.34 -5.12 1.69
CA GLU A 166 -17.44 -6.04 1.60
C GLU A 166 -17.88 -6.14 0.13
N PRO A 167 -17.92 -7.35 -0.46
CA PRO A 167 -18.43 -7.55 -1.82
C PRO A 167 -19.89 -7.17 -1.91
N ASN A 168 -20.30 -6.52 -3.00
CA ASN A 168 -21.70 -6.20 -3.21
C ASN A 168 -22.53 -7.49 -3.38
N PRO A 169 -23.50 -7.79 -2.49
CA PRO A 169 -24.33 -8.97 -2.60
C PRO A 169 -25.35 -8.91 -3.74
N GLY A 170 -25.57 -7.73 -4.32
CA GLY A 170 -26.51 -7.51 -5.41
C GLY A 170 -25.86 -7.66 -6.79
N ARG A 171 -26.23 -8.69 -7.55
CA ARG A 171 -25.76 -8.88 -8.93
C ARG A 171 -26.56 -8.11 -9.99
N ARG A 172 -27.62 -7.39 -9.62
CA ARG A 172 -28.55 -6.75 -10.55
C ARG A 172 -28.61 -5.25 -10.35
N GLY A 173 -28.44 -4.49 -11.42
CA GLY A 173 -28.68 -3.08 -11.46
C GLY A 173 -27.85 -2.31 -12.50
N TRP A 174 -28.35 -1.16 -12.97
CA TRP A 174 -27.78 -0.38 -14.03
C TRP A 174 -26.76 0.67 -13.52
N LYS A 175 -25.66 0.86 -14.23
CA LYS A 175 -24.60 1.86 -13.96
C LYS A 175 -23.91 1.70 -12.59
N ARG A 176 -24.15 2.59 -11.61
CA ARG A 176 -23.46 2.63 -10.31
C ARG A 176 -23.83 1.52 -9.33
N ARG A 177 -24.94 0.81 -9.55
CA ARG A 177 -25.42 -0.27 -8.68
C ARG A 177 -24.58 -1.54 -8.74
N HIS A 178 -23.61 -1.60 -9.64
CA HIS A 178 -22.71 -2.75 -9.83
C HIS A 178 -21.34 -2.59 -9.21
N ARG A 179 -21.08 -1.57 -8.42
CA ARG A 179 -19.80 -1.48 -7.73
C ARG A 179 -19.59 -2.71 -6.87
N TYR A 180 -18.48 -3.39 -7.07
CA TYR A 180 -18.08 -4.57 -6.27
C TYR A 180 -17.78 -4.18 -4.83
N ALA A 181 -16.98 -3.13 -4.64
CA ALA A 181 -16.48 -2.70 -3.35
C ALA A 181 -17.53 -1.91 -2.57
N SER A 182 -17.64 -2.20 -1.26
CA SER A 182 -18.48 -1.46 -0.32
C SER A 182 -18.11 0.02 -0.25
N HIS A 183 -16.82 0.31 -0.22
CA HIS A 183 -16.17 1.61 -0.19
C HIS A 183 -14.80 1.51 -0.84
N GLY A 184 -14.18 2.61 -1.10
CA GLY A 184 -12.75 2.71 -1.37
C GLY A 184 -12.13 3.67 -0.38
N LEU A 185 -10.84 3.50 -0.09
CA LEU A 185 -10.02 4.47 0.60
C LEU A 185 -8.87 4.87 -0.31
N ARG A 186 -8.44 6.12 -0.20
CA ARG A 186 -7.28 6.66 -0.91
C ARG A 186 -6.36 7.33 0.09
N PHE A 187 -5.09 7.44 -0.24
CA PHE A 187 -4.18 8.29 0.49
C PHE A 187 -3.56 9.35 -0.42
N ASP A 188 -3.20 10.44 0.18
CA ASP A 188 -2.36 11.46 -0.44
C ASP A 188 -1.45 12.12 0.60
N VAL A 189 -0.41 12.77 0.14
CA VAL A 189 0.56 13.45 0.99
C VAL A 189 0.49 14.95 0.72
N LYS A 190 0.58 15.75 1.78
CA LYS A 190 0.56 17.21 1.69
C LYS A 190 1.72 17.70 0.79
N ALA A 191 1.44 18.63 -0.10
CA ALA A 191 2.49 19.27 -0.89
C ALA A 191 3.35 20.21 -0.03
N PRO A 192 4.63 20.46 -0.37
CA PRO A 192 5.51 21.29 0.46
C PRO A 192 4.97 22.70 0.72
N THR A 193 4.39 23.33 -0.29
CA THR A 193 3.88 24.71 -0.22
C THR A 193 2.42 24.81 0.24
N GLU A 194 1.78 23.70 0.53
CA GLU A 194 0.35 23.61 0.85
C GLU A 194 0.14 23.72 2.38
N SER A 195 -0.81 24.54 2.80
CA SER A 195 -1.29 24.52 4.18
C SER A 195 -2.18 23.31 4.44
N THR A 196 -2.34 22.91 5.70
CA THR A 196 -3.25 21.80 6.08
C THR A 196 -4.69 22.07 5.65
N VAL A 197 -5.13 23.33 5.66
CA VAL A 197 -6.49 23.72 5.21
C VAL A 197 -6.64 23.53 3.70
N GLU A 198 -5.66 23.91 2.90
CA GLU A 198 -5.66 23.71 1.46
C GLU A 198 -5.59 22.22 1.13
N PHE A 199 -4.76 21.46 1.83
CA PHE A 199 -4.68 20.01 1.71
C PHE A 199 -6.03 19.36 1.93
N ARG A 200 -6.74 19.68 3.02
CA ARG A 200 -8.12 19.18 3.29
C ARG A 200 -9.08 19.52 2.16
N LYS A 201 -9.06 20.76 1.65
CA LYS A 201 -9.90 21.18 0.51
C LYS A 201 -9.59 20.35 -0.74
N ARG A 202 -8.31 20.11 -1.01
CA ARG A 202 -7.87 19.30 -2.14
C ARG A 202 -8.34 17.85 -2.03
N LEU A 203 -8.22 17.23 -0.83
CA LEU A 203 -8.71 15.87 -0.59
C LEU A 203 -10.23 15.76 -0.78
N ASN A 204 -11.00 16.74 -0.25
CA ASN A 204 -12.45 16.79 -0.44
C ASN A 204 -12.81 16.90 -1.93
N GLN A 205 -12.15 17.78 -2.66
CA GLN A 205 -12.41 17.95 -4.09
C GLN A 205 -12.10 16.66 -4.86
N ARG A 206 -11.01 15.98 -4.54
CA ARG A 206 -10.64 14.69 -5.16
C ARG A 206 -11.67 13.60 -4.88
N ALA A 207 -12.14 13.50 -3.65
CA ALA A 207 -13.17 12.54 -3.28
C ALA A 207 -14.45 12.76 -4.10
N LEU A 208 -14.85 14.02 -4.30
CA LEU A 208 -16.01 14.40 -5.13
C LEU A 208 -15.77 14.11 -6.62
N ASP A 209 -14.61 14.47 -7.14
CA ASP A 209 -14.27 14.25 -8.56
C ASP A 209 -14.25 12.75 -8.90
N GLU A 210 -13.69 11.90 -8.02
CA GLU A 210 -13.72 10.45 -8.21
C GLU A 210 -15.14 9.88 -8.14
N ASP A 211 -16.00 10.42 -7.25
CA ASP A 211 -17.40 10.04 -7.17
C ASP A 211 -18.18 10.38 -8.44
N GLU A 212 -17.92 11.52 -9.00
CA GLU A 212 -18.55 12.00 -10.25
C GLU A 212 -17.89 11.41 -11.51
N GLY A 213 -16.81 10.63 -11.33
CA GLY A 213 -16.06 10.04 -12.44
C GLY A 213 -15.26 11.04 -13.26
N ARG A 214 -14.93 12.19 -12.66
CA ARG A 214 -14.05 13.19 -13.28
C ARG A 214 -12.59 12.74 -13.17
N PRO A 215 -11.73 13.12 -14.12
CA PRO A 215 -10.30 12.89 -13.99
C PRO A 215 -9.75 13.64 -12.77
N THR A 216 -9.12 12.94 -11.86
CA THR A 216 -8.39 13.60 -10.78
C THR A 216 -7.01 14.02 -11.29
N THR A 217 -6.69 15.30 -11.13
CA THR A 217 -5.35 15.82 -11.38
C THR A 217 -4.55 15.71 -10.09
N GLY A 218 -3.87 14.59 -9.89
CA GLY A 218 -3.02 14.36 -8.75
C GLY A 218 -1.60 14.84 -8.95
N ASP A 219 -0.95 15.30 -7.88
CA ASP A 219 0.51 15.42 -7.85
C ASP A 219 1.09 14.01 -7.98
N SER A 220 1.62 13.71 -9.16
CA SER A 220 2.32 12.45 -9.42
C SER A 220 3.83 12.65 -9.54
N GLU A 221 4.30 13.85 -9.23
CA GLU A 221 5.72 14.17 -9.26
C GLU A 221 6.44 13.44 -8.12
N GLY A 222 7.54 12.79 -8.45
CA GLY A 222 8.30 11.98 -7.51
C GLY A 222 7.70 10.61 -7.18
N TRP A 223 6.40 10.34 -7.46
CA TRP A 223 5.78 9.04 -7.21
C TRP A 223 6.12 8.01 -8.30
N PHE A 224 6.48 6.80 -7.89
CA PHE A 224 6.88 5.73 -8.81
C PHE A 224 5.69 5.23 -9.65
N LEU A 225 4.59 4.83 -9.04
CA LEU A 225 3.39 4.37 -9.74
C LEU A 225 2.49 5.54 -10.13
N GLY A 226 2.32 6.48 -9.21
CA GLY A 226 1.39 7.58 -9.34
C GLY A 226 -0.07 7.17 -9.05
N GLU A 227 -0.92 8.15 -8.89
CA GLU A 227 -2.29 7.99 -8.37
C GLU A 227 -3.13 6.98 -9.17
N GLN A 228 -3.13 7.05 -10.48
CA GLN A 228 -3.98 6.18 -11.31
C GLN A 228 -3.62 4.70 -11.21
N ALA A 229 -2.34 4.37 -11.07
CA ALA A 229 -1.88 2.99 -10.98
C ALA A 229 -2.02 2.45 -9.55
N ARG A 230 -1.68 3.26 -8.53
CA ARG A 230 -1.75 2.84 -7.12
C ARG A 230 -3.18 2.68 -6.60
N ASN A 231 -4.15 3.46 -7.09
CA ASN A 231 -5.52 3.50 -6.59
C ASN A 231 -6.41 2.33 -7.05
N LYS A 232 -5.81 1.20 -7.44
CA LYS A 232 -6.54 -0.01 -7.85
C LYS A 232 -6.63 -1.03 -6.72
N GLY A 233 -7.84 -1.58 -6.50
CA GLY A 233 -8.08 -2.58 -5.46
C GLY A 233 -8.24 -1.98 -4.06
N SER A 234 -7.85 -2.74 -3.05
CA SER A 234 -8.00 -2.40 -1.62
C SER A 234 -6.66 -2.43 -0.85
N ILE A 235 -5.57 -2.41 -1.59
CA ILE A 235 -4.23 -2.16 -1.08
C ILE A 235 -3.50 -1.22 -2.03
N HIS A 236 -3.02 -0.13 -1.50
CA HIS A 236 -2.36 0.93 -2.25
C HIS A 236 -0.96 1.10 -1.69
N SER A 237 0.06 0.91 -2.51
CA SER A 237 1.44 1.16 -2.09
C SER A 237 2.18 1.90 -3.19
N ASP A 238 2.93 2.92 -2.81
CA ASP A 238 3.74 3.70 -3.73
C ASP A 238 4.97 4.25 -3.02
N VAL A 239 5.96 4.65 -3.81
CA VAL A 239 7.20 5.24 -3.33
C VAL A 239 7.37 6.60 -3.98
N TRP A 240 7.46 7.62 -3.15
CA TRP A 240 7.88 8.94 -3.53
C TRP A 240 9.39 9.08 -3.37
N THR A 241 10.05 9.76 -4.30
CA THR A 241 11.48 10.07 -4.25
C THR A 241 11.65 11.56 -4.43
N GLY A 242 12.40 12.19 -3.56
CA GLY A 242 12.68 13.60 -3.57
C GLY A 242 13.84 13.96 -2.62
N THR A 243 13.90 15.21 -2.19
CA THR A 243 14.91 15.68 -1.24
C THR A 243 14.39 15.61 0.20
N ALA A 244 15.31 15.56 1.16
CA ALA A 244 14.96 15.60 2.57
C ALA A 244 14.26 16.93 2.94
N ALA A 245 14.68 18.04 2.36
CA ALA A 245 14.03 19.35 2.55
C ALA A 245 12.58 19.36 2.04
N ASP A 246 12.30 18.79 0.86
CA ASP A 246 10.93 18.65 0.35
C ASP A 246 10.09 17.76 1.26
N LEU A 247 10.68 16.71 1.80
CA LEU A 247 9.98 15.79 2.70
C LEU A 247 9.65 16.47 4.05
N ALA A 248 10.55 17.30 4.57
CA ALA A 248 10.33 18.08 5.80
C ALA A 248 9.06 18.94 5.74
N GLU A 249 8.77 19.52 4.58
CA GLU A 249 7.59 20.35 4.37
C GLU A 249 6.29 19.56 4.11
N ARG A 250 6.40 18.28 3.74
CA ARG A 250 5.22 17.45 3.44
C ARG A 250 4.45 17.03 4.69
N GLY A 251 5.06 16.63 5.74
CA GLY A 251 4.62 16.42 7.13
C GLY A 251 3.28 15.72 7.42
N VAL A 252 2.36 15.57 6.46
CA VAL A 252 1.00 15.02 6.69
C VAL A 252 0.60 14.07 5.58
N VAL A 253 0.02 12.91 5.96
CA VAL A 253 -0.68 11.98 5.07
C VAL A 253 -2.17 12.00 5.36
N GLY A 254 -2.98 12.20 4.33
CA GLY A 254 -4.43 12.12 4.43
C GLY A 254 -4.96 10.79 3.92
N VAL A 255 -5.91 10.20 4.64
CA VAL A 255 -6.72 9.05 4.20
C VAL A 255 -8.16 9.51 4.04
N TYR A 256 -8.74 9.28 2.86
CA TYR A 256 -10.07 9.76 2.54
C TYR A 256 -10.88 8.72 1.76
N PRO A 257 -12.23 8.70 1.93
CA PRO A 257 -13.08 7.72 1.28
C PRO A 257 -13.39 8.09 -0.17
N VAL A 258 -13.69 7.07 -0.95
CA VAL A 258 -14.31 7.19 -2.28
C VAL A 258 -15.51 6.26 -2.37
N SER A 259 -16.43 6.58 -3.26
CA SER A 259 -17.72 5.92 -3.35
C SER A 259 -17.65 4.41 -3.56
N GLY A 260 -18.58 3.73 -2.90
CA GLY A 260 -18.85 2.32 -3.06
C GLY A 260 -20.35 2.03 -2.89
N TRP A 261 -20.73 0.73 -2.91
CA TRP A 261 -22.14 0.38 -2.82
C TRP A 261 -22.77 0.71 -1.44
N TRP A 262 -22.00 0.87 -0.39
CA TRP A 262 -22.50 1.32 0.92
C TRP A 262 -23.16 2.71 0.81
N LYS A 263 -22.56 3.61 0.03
CA LYS A 263 -23.13 4.93 -0.26
C LYS A 263 -24.34 4.84 -1.18
N ASP A 264 -24.25 4.02 -2.24
CA ASP A 264 -25.25 3.95 -3.30
C ASP A 264 -26.51 3.17 -2.90
N GLN A 265 -26.45 2.38 -1.82
CA GLN A 265 -27.55 1.53 -1.34
C GLN A 265 -27.90 1.77 0.14
N PRO A 266 -28.37 2.97 0.52
CA PRO A 266 -28.62 3.33 1.93
C PRO A 266 -29.67 2.45 2.61
N LYS A 267 -30.59 1.85 1.85
CA LYS A 267 -31.62 0.92 2.37
C LYS A 267 -31.04 -0.38 2.96
N ARG A 268 -29.77 -0.63 2.83
CA ARG A 268 -29.10 -1.81 3.40
C ARG A 268 -28.47 -1.58 4.76
N ASP A 269 -28.69 -0.41 5.35
CA ASP A 269 -28.16 -0.01 6.67
C ASP A 269 -26.65 -0.19 6.84
N ARG A 270 -25.88 -0.02 5.74
CA ARG A 270 -24.44 -0.16 5.72
C ARG A 270 -23.69 1.17 5.65
N SER A 271 -24.41 2.25 5.34
CA SER A 271 -23.82 3.58 5.14
C SER A 271 -23.16 4.16 6.39
N ALA A 272 -23.60 3.76 7.58
CA ALA A 272 -23.04 4.21 8.85
C ALA A 272 -21.97 3.28 9.43
N LEU A 273 -21.56 2.22 8.70
CA LEU A 273 -20.53 1.31 9.19
C LEU A 273 -19.14 1.92 9.09
N GLY A 274 -18.33 1.66 10.12
CA GLY A 274 -16.90 1.95 10.09
C GLY A 274 -16.15 0.98 9.19
N ALA A 275 -15.16 1.50 8.47
CA ALA A 275 -14.23 0.75 7.65
C ALA A 275 -12.84 0.77 8.30
N ARG A 276 -12.35 -0.40 8.72
CA ARG A 276 -10.99 -0.51 9.27
C ARG A 276 -9.95 -0.37 8.17
N TYR A 277 -8.86 0.27 8.50
CA TYR A 277 -7.69 0.35 7.64
C TYR A 277 -6.39 0.33 8.45
N ALA A 278 -5.31 0.01 7.76
CA ALA A 278 -3.95 0.21 8.24
C ALA A 278 -3.19 1.10 7.26
N LEU A 279 -2.43 2.03 7.80
CA LEU A 279 -1.51 2.88 7.06
C LEU A 279 -0.11 2.62 7.59
N VAL A 280 0.81 2.24 6.71
CA VAL A 280 2.24 2.08 7.01
C VAL A 280 3.01 3.07 6.17
N VAL A 281 3.80 3.89 6.82
CA VAL A 281 4.62 4.91 6.16
C VAL A 281 6.04 4.82 6.67
N SER A 282 7.03 4.78 5.78
CA SER A 282 8.45 4.77 6.16
C SER A 282 9.28 5.71 5.32
N ILE A 283 10.35 6.23 5.93
CA ILE A 283 11.43 6.91 5.22
C ILE A 283 12.60 5.95 5.03
N GLU A 284 13.19 6.03 3.85
CA GLU A 284 14.47 5.39 3.52
C GLU A 284 15.46 6.49 3.11
N THR A 285 16.60 6.54 3.74
CA THR A 285 17.72 7.42 3.35
C THR A 285 18.96 6.58 3.08
N GLU A 286 19.78 7.01 2.12
CA GLU A 286 21.08 6.41 1.82
C GLU A 286 22.23 7.13 2.57
N ALA A 287 21.91 8.15 3.38
CA ALA A 287 22.91 8.91 4.12
C ALA A 287 23.42 8.08 5.32
N GLU A 288 24.72 7.72 5.27
CA GLU A 288 25.39 7.03 6.37
C GLU A 288 25.70 8.02 7.52
N GLY A 289 25.50 7.57 8.76
CA GLY A 289 25.93 8.29 9.96
C GLY A 289 24.98 9.40 10.45
N ILE A 290 23.80 9.54 9.85
CA ILE A 290 22.79 10.47 10.33
C ILE A 290 21.76 9.74 11.18
N ASP A 291 21.69 10.10 12.46
CA ASP A 291 20.71 9.59 13.39
C ASP A 291 19.35 10.26 13.16
N VAL A 292 18.61 9.76 12.18
CA VAL A 292 17.20 10.09 11.99
C VAL A 292 16.31 9.30 12.96
N TRP A 293 16.88 8.29 13.63
CA TRP A 293 16.16 7.32 14.43
C TRP A 293 15.80 7.84 15.83
N THR A 294 16.76 8.41 16.56
CA THR A 294 16.57 8.82 17.96
C THR A 294 15.50 9.89 18.15
N PRO A 295 15.41 10.97 17.32
CA PRO A 295 14.36 11.97 17.45
C PRO A 295 12.96 11.44 17.13
N VAL A 296 12.84 10.45 16.24
CA VAL A 296 11.56 9.86 15.83
C VAL A 296 11.01 8.91 16.90
N ALA A 297 11.87 8.16 17.60
CA ALA A 297 11.47 7.25 18.67
C ALA A 297 10.73 7.95 19.83
N VAL A 298 10.94 9.25 19.98
CA VAL A 298 10.35 10.07 21.07
C VAL A 298 8.97 10.63 20.71
N GLN A 299 8.60 10.68 19.43
CA GLN A 299 7.32 11.26 18.97
C GLN A 299 6.44 10.23 18.26
N ILE A 300 5.87 9.28 19.01
CA ILE A 300 4.76 8.49 18.48
C ILE A 300 3.51 9.36 18.50
N GLY A 301 3.17 9.94 17.34
CA GLY A 301 2.03 10.83 17.19
C GLY A 301 0.68 10.11 17.32
N VAL A 302 -0.23 10.76 18.03
CA VAL A 302 -1.63 10.35 18.11
C VAL A 302 -2.35 10.79 16.83
N PRO A 303 -3.18 9.97 16.18
CA PRO A 303 -3.95 10.39 15.01
C PRO A 303 -4.89 11.53 15.37
N ILE A 304 -4.88 12.60 14.57
CA ILE A 304 -5.83 13.70 14.71
C ILE A 304 -7.08 13.35 13.91
N GLU A 305 -8.16 13.02 14.59
CA GLU A 305 -9.49 12.96 13.97
C GLU A 305 -9.92 14.38 13.62
N VAL A 306 -10.26 14.62 12.39
CA VAL A 306 -10.80 15.91 11.95
C VAL A 306 -12.20 15.67 11.45
N SER A 307 -13.14 16.01 12.30
CA SER A 307 -14.59 16.07 11.99
C SER A 307 -14.94 17.24 11.06
#